data_512527e8d0329d6292e81a945a190c19
#
_entry.id   512527e8d0329d6292e81a945a190c19
#
_cell.length_a   1.000
_cell.length_b   1.000
_cell.length_c   1.000
_cell.angle_alpha   90.00
_cell.angle_beta   90.00
_cell.angle_gamma   90.00
#
_symmetry.space_group_name_H-M   'P 1'
#
loop_
_entity.id
_entity.type
_entity.pdbx_description
1 polymer ?
#
loop_
_entity_poly.entity_id
_entity_poly.type
_entity_poly.pdbx_seq_one_letter_code
_entity_poly.pdbx_strand_id
1 'polypeptide(L)'
;ALTGAQARTVREIEGDLAQAQPMLRLLQGDVGAGKTLVATLAMLTAVEAGAQAALLAPTEILARQHYESLRRMLAGLPVEVAVLTGRDKGRVREATLMGLAAGTIDILIGTHAIFQEAVSYKDLGLVVVDEQHRFGVAQRMMLQAKAKAAPHLLAMTATPIPRTLTLANYGEMDVSQLDEMPPGRQPIETRVISEDRLADVVDALGRHLSDDGQAYWVCPLVEESEKSDLAAAEARAETLRARFGDRVGLVHGKMKPAEKDAVMAAFASGHLGVLVATTVIEVGVDVPNATLIVIEHADRFGLAQLHQLRGRVGRGSGKSNCLLIRGGALSETSRARLALMRETNDGFRIAEEDLRLRGAGELLGTKQSGEAGFRLATPEMLTTLLPIATDDARLLIDRDGGLQARADKRRERRSICSSARRALPCCDRGEARLDSILLKPDHPKSVRAEPVEAPSPNASRFLGHGPSTGSGRTA
;
A
#
# COMPACT_ATOMS: atom_id res chain seq x y z
N ALA A 1 -8.07 -7.99 -25.32
CA ALA A 1 -9.40 -7.97 -24.70
C ALA A 1 -9.23 -7.92 -23.19
N LEU A 2 -10.13 -7.25 -22.47
CA LEU A 2 -10.19 -7.25 -21.00
C LEU A 2 -10.64 -8.64 -20.51
N THR A 3 -10.20 -9.00 -19.28
CA THR A 3 -10.80 -10.14 -18.58
C THR A 3 -12.23 -9.80 -18.12
N GLY A 4 -13.02 -10.82 -17.75
CA GLY A 4 -14.36 -10.61 -17.22
C GLY A 4 -14.37 -9.73 -15.98
N ALA A 5 -13.42 -9.96 -15.05
CA ALA A 5 -13.25 -9.15 -13.85
C ALA A 5 -12.87 -7.70 -14.15
N GLN A 6 -11.95 -7.47 -15.09
CA GLN A 6 -11.57 -6.12 -15.52
C GLN A 6 -12.76 -5.38 -16.14
N ALA A 7 -13.50 -6.02 -17.05
CA ALA A 7 -14.65 -5.40 -17.70
C ALA A 7 -15.80 -5.11 -16.71
N ARG A 8 -16.02 -5.96 -15.72
CA ARG A 8 -16.97 -5.71 -14.62
C ARG A 8 -16.54 -4.48 -13.81
N THR A 9 -15.31 -4.46 -13.37
CA THR A 9 -14.76 -3.38 -12.53
C THR A 9 -14.76 -2.03 -13.24
N VAL A 10 -14.42 -1.99 -14.53
CA VAL A 10 -14.50 -0.74 -15.32
C VAL A 10 -15.92 -0.20 -15.32
N ARG A 11 -16.93 -1.03 -15.55
CA ARG A 11 -18.34 -0.61 -15.51
C ARG A 11 -18.79 -0.12 -14.13
N GLU A 12 -18.32 -0.74 -13.05
CA GLU A 12 -18.58 -0.29 -11.68
C GLU A 12 -18.01 1.12 -11.45
N ILE A 13 -16.76 1.35 -11.88
CA ILE A 13 -16.09 2.66 -11.76
C ILE A 13 -16.78 3.72 -12.62
N GLU A 14 -17.11 3.42 -13.88
CA GLU A 14 -17.83 4.32 -14.78
C GLU A 14 -19.21 4.70 -14.20
N GLY A 15 -19.91 3.74 -13.60
CA GLY A 15 -21.19 3.98 -12.92
C GLY A 15 -21.04 4.95 -11.74
N ASP A 16 -19.96 4.85 -10.97
CA ASP A 16 -19.68 5.77 -9.86
C ASP A 16 -19.25 7.15 -10.35
N LEU A 17 -18.40 7.22 -11.39
CA LEU A 17 -17.93 8.48 -11.97
C LEU A 17 -19.09 9.31 -12.56
N ALA A 18 -20.17 8.66 -12.97
CA ALA A 18 -21.37 9.31 -13.47
C ALA A 18 -22.27 9.90 -12.37
N GLN A 19 -22.02 9.61 -11.10
CA GLN A 19 -22.81 10.10 -9.99
C GLN A 19 -22.38 11.49 -9.52
N ALA A 20 -23.31 12.25 -8.95
CA ALA A 20 -23.00 13.56 -8.35
C ALA A 20 -22.19 13.46 -7.06
N GLN A 21 -22.20 12.31 -6.40
CA GLN A 21 -21.40 12.06 -5.20
C GLN A 21 -20.00 11.57 -5.57
N PRO A 22 -18.94 12.06 -4.92
CA PRO A 22 -17.60 11.60 -5.18
C PRO A 22 -17.45 10.10 -4.91
N MET A 23 -16.97 9.36 -5.90
CA MET A 23 -16.60 7.96 -5.73
C MET A 23 -15.51 7.80 -4.67
N LEU A 24 -15.65 6.83 -3.81
CA LEU A 24 -14.61 6.36 -2.92
C LEU A 24 -14.52 4.83 -3.05
N ARG A 25 -13.61 4.35 -3.91
CA ARG A 25 -13.54 2.93 -4.29
C ARG A 25 -12.16 2.33 -4.09
N LEU A 26 -12.12 1.09 -3.59
CA LEU A 26 -10.92 0.28 -3.45
C LEU A 26 -10.86 -0.80 -4.53
N LEU A 27 -9.86 -0.74 -5.39
CA LEU A 27 -9.54 -1.75 -6.39
C LEU A 27 -8.53 -2.75 -5.83
N GLN A 28 -8.99 -3.94 -5.54
CA GLN A 28 -8.15 -5.04 -5.07
C GLN A 28 -7.85 -6.02 -6.21
N GLY A 29 -6.65 -6.55 -6.19
CA GLY A 29 -6.28 -7.60 -7.15
C GLY A 29 -4.83 -8.02 -6.95
N ASP A 30 -4.53 -9.21 -7.31
CA ASP A 30 -3.20 -9.77 -7.22
C ASP A 30 -2.17 -8.96 -8.02
N VAL A 31 -0.88 -9.19 -7.74
CA VAL A 31 0.20 -8.60 -8.54
C VAL A 31 0.05 -9.08 -9.98
N GLY A 32 -0.09 -8.13 -10.92
CA GLY A 32 -0.27 -8.45 -12.35
C GLY A 32 -1.70 -8.78 -12.78
N ALA A 33 -2.73 -8.62 -11.95
CA ALA A 33 -4.13 -8.73 -12.34
C ALA A 33 -4.61 -7.61 -13.30
N GLY A 34 -3.77 -6.61 -13.55
CA GLY A 34 -4.08 -5.51 -14.47
C GLY A 34 -4.74 -4.31 -13.83
N LYS A 35 -4.55 -4.07 -12.54
CA LYS A 35 -5.05 -2.88 -11.82
C LYS A 35 -4.70 -1.58 -12.53
N THR A 36 -3.45 -1.43 -12.99
CA THR A 36 -3.00 -0.24 -13.73
C THR A 36 -3.79 -0.01 -15.01
N LEU A 37 -4.17 -1.06 -15.73
CA LEU A 37 -5.01 -0.96 -16.93
C LEU A 37 -6.40 -0.42 -16.58
N VAL A 38 -7.03 -0.97 -15.55
CA VAL A 38 -8.34 -0.50 -15.07
C VAL A 38 -8.27 0.95 -14.62
N ALA A 39 -7.24 1.32 -13.86
CA ALA A 39 -7.00 2.71 -13.45
C ALA A 39 -6.78 3.65 -14.63
N THR A 40 -6.07 3.19 -15.68
CA THR A 40 -5.86 3.98 -16.91
C THR A 40 -7.20 4.23 -17.61
N LEU A 41 -8.06 3.23 -17.73
CA LEU A 41 -9.40 3.39 -18.31
C LEU A 41 -10.25 4.37 -17.48
N ALA A 42 -10.24 4.27 -16.17
CA ALA A 42 -10.92 5.23 -15.29
C ALA A 42 -10.40 6.67 -15.47
N MET A 43 -9.07 6.85 -15.60
CA MET A 43 -8.49 8.17 -15.85
C MET A 43 -8.89 8.71 -17.22
N LEU A 44 -8.96 7.85 -18.26
CA LEU A 44 -9.45 8.25 -19.59
C LEU A 44 -10.90 8.70 -19.55
N THR A 45 -11.77 8.00 -18.82
CA THR A 45 -13.18 8.41 -18.63
C THR A 45 -13.26 9.81 -18.01
N ALA A 46 -12.43 10.12 -17.02
CA ALA A 46 -12.37 11.46 -16.43
C ALA A 46 -11.87 12.52 -17.44
N VAL A 47 -10.84 12.19 -18.22
CA VAL A 47 -10.29 13.08 -19.27
C VAL A 47 -11.29 13.33 -20.39
N GLU A 48 -12.02 12.32 -20.84
CA GLU A 48 -13.08 12.46 -21.85
C GLU A 48 -14.23 13.36 -21.35
N ALA A 49 -14.46 13.39 -20.02
CA ALA A 49 -15.40 14.32 -19.39
C ALA A 49 -14.85 15.74 -19.25
N GLY A 50 -13.61 16.02 -19.66
CA GLY A 50 -12.92 17.31 -19.59
C GLY A 50 -12.26 17.60 -18.26
N ALA A 51 -12.16 16.62 -17.35
CA ALA A 51 -11.48 16.74 -16.08
C ALA A 51 -10.03 16.24 -16.16
N GLN A 52 -9.21 16.63 -15.19
CA GLN A 52 -7.84 16.13 -15.04
C GLN A 52 -7.81 14.95 -14.07
N ALA A 53 -6.86 14.03 -14.28
CA ALA A 53 -6.62 12.91 -13.39
C ALA A 53 -5.22 12.96 -12.76
N ALA A 54 -5.09 12.46 -11.53
CA ALA A 54 -3.81 12.35 -10.83
C ALA A 54 -3.56 10.90 -10.41
N LEU A 55 -2.36 10.36 -10.65
CA LEU A 55 -1.91 9.06 -10.17
C LEU A 55 -0.80 9.24 -9.14
N LEU A 56 -1.08 8.84 -7.92
CA LEU A 56 -0.14 8.87 -6.82
C LEU A 56 0.56 7.53 -6.66
N ALA A 57 1.88 7.53 -6.79
CA ALA A 57 2.73 6.36 -6.56
C ALA A 57 3.54 6.51 -5.27
N PRO A 58 3.83 5.44 -4.54
CA PRO A 58 4.53 5.50 -3.25
C PRO A 58 6.01 5.88 -3.37
N THR A 59 6.63 5.66 -4.54
CA THR A 59 8.04 5.99 -4.79
C THR A 59 8.24 6.62 -6.17
N GLU A 60 9.34 7.36 -6.31
CA GLU A 60 9.70 8.00 -7.59
C GLU A 60 9.94 6.99 -8.72
N ILE A 61 10.52 5.84 -8.40
CA ILE A 61 10.75 4.76 -9.37
C ILE A 61 9.41 4.27 -9.93
N LEU A 62 8.43 4.01 -9.06
CA LEU A 62 7.09 3.59 -9.48
C LEU A 62 6.36 4.70 -10.25
N ALA A 63 6.50 5.97 -9.83
CA ALA A 63 5.92 7.08 -10.56
C ALA A 63 6.42 7.14 -12.01
N ARG A 64 7.73 7.01 -12.22
CA ARG A 64 8.34 6.97 -13.55
C ARG A 64 7.93 5.73 -14.34
N GLN A 65 7.81 4.58 -13.68
CA GLN A 65 7.36 3.33 -14.29
C GLN A 65 5.90 3.43 -14.77
N HIS A 66 5.01 4.00 -13.94
CA HIS A 66 3.65 4.30 -14.35
C HIS A 66 3.61 5.28 -15.51
N TYR A 67 4.42 6.32 -15.49
CA TYR A 67 4.53 7.29 -16.58
C TYR A 67 4.89 6.61 -17.90
N GLU A 68 5.96 5.81 -17.94
CA GLU A 68 6.37 5.09 -19.15
C GLU A 68 5.31 4.06 -19.60
N SER A 69 4.64 3.42 -18.67
CA SER A 69 3.57 2.47 -18.97
C SER A 69 2.34 3.15 -19.58
N LEU A 70 1.86 4.23 -18.94
CA LEU A 70 0.72 4.99 -19.44
C LEU A 70 1.03 5.63 -20.81
N ARG A 71 2.21 6.23 -20.95
CA ARG A 71 2.64 6.82 -22.22
C ARG A 71 2.63 5.83 -23.37
N ARG A 72 3.03 4.57 -23.11
CA ARG A 72 2.95 3.50 -24.13
C ARG A 72 1.51 3.06 -24.39
N MET A 73 0.68 2.93 -23.35
CA MET A 73 -0.73 2.51 -23.51
C MET A 73 -1.57 3.57 -24.23
N LEU A 74 -1.27 4.85 -24.00
CA LEU A 74 -2.01 5.99 -24.56
C LEU A 74 -1.39 6.53 -25.85
N ALA A 75 -0.35 5.87 -26.39
CA ALA A 75 0.29 6.30 -27.62
C ALA A 75 -0.72 6.39 -28.78
N GLY A 76 -0.81 7.56 -29.40
CA GLY A 76 -1.75 7.84 -30.47
C GLY A 76 -3.11 8.40 -30.04
N LEU A 77 -3.37 8.54 -28.74
CA LEU A 77 -4.51 9.28 -28.22
C LEU A 77 -4.11 10.74 -27.92
N PRO A 78 -5.03 11.71 -28.06
CA PRO A 78 -4.79 13.11 -27.73
C PRO A 78 -4.85 13.35 -26.21
N VAL A 79 -4.02 12.65 -25.44
CA VAL A 79 -3.96 12.74 -23.97
C VAL A 79 -2.52 13.05 -23.55
N GLU A 80 -2.34 14.18 -22.88
CA GLU A 80 -1.04 14.60 -22.39
C GLU A 80 -0.78 14.07 -20.96
N VAL A 81 0.28 13.28 -20.85
CA VAL A 81 0.70 12.66 -19.58
C VAL A 81 2.00 13.28 -19.10
N ALA A 82 2.05 13.73 -17.85
CA ALA A 82 3.25 14.27 -17.22
C ALA A 82 3.61 13.53 -15.94
N VAL A 83 4.88 13.66 -15.53
CA VAL A 83 5.37 13.13 -14.24
C VAL A 83 5.97 14.26 -13.40
N LEU A 84 5.69 14.24 -12.09
CA LEU A 84 6.23 15.21 -11.15
C LEU A 84 6.66 14.50 -9.85
N THR A 85 7.96 14.55 -9.58
CA THR A 85 8.58 13.93 -8.41
C THR A 85 9.38 14.97 -7.61
N GLY A 86 9.88 14.60 -6.44
CA GLY A 86 10.73 15.47 -5.63
C GLY A 86 12.07 15.86 -6.28
N ARG A 87 12.51 15.12 -7.33
CA ARG A 87 13.76 15.40 -8.07
C ARG A 87 13.57 16.41 -9.19
N ASP A 88 12.35 16.63 -9.65
CA ASP A 88 12.08 17.55 -10.75
C ASP A 88 12.18 18.99 -10.24
N LYS A 89 13.11 19.79 -10.82
CA LYS A 89 13.44 21.15 -10.37
C LYS A 89 13.53 22.11 -11.57
N GLY A 90 13.52 23.41 -11.27
CA GLY A 90 13.71 24.48 -12.24
C GLY A 90 12.68 24.46 -13.37
N ARG A 91 13.10 24.76 -14.59
CA ARG A 91 12.23 24.96 -15.76
C ARG A 91 11.28 23.79 -16.06
N VAL A 92 11.74 22.55 -15.88
CA VAL A 92 10.90 21.36 -16.12
C VAL A 92 9.72 21.34 -15.15
N ARG A 93 9.98 21.55 -13.86
CA ARG A 93 8.94 21.63 -12.84
C ARG A 93 7.97 22.77 -13.13
N GLU A 94 8.49 23.96 -13.43
CA GLU A 94 7.68 25.15 -13.73
C GLU A 94 6.78 24.92 -14.95
N ALA A 95 7.31 24.36 -16.04
CA ALA A 95 6.53 24.01 -17.23
C ALA A 95 5.40 23.02 -16.92
N THR A 96 5.68 21.99 -16.11
CA THR A 96 4.66 21.02 -15.68
C THR A 96 3.57 21.71 -14.84
N LEU A 97 3.94 22.57 -13.89
CA LEU A 97 2.99 23.31 -13.07
C LEU A 97 2.11 24.26 -13.89
N MET A 98 2.70 24.96 -14.85
CA MET A 98 1.96 25.86 -15.76
C MET A 98 1.01 25.07 -16.66
N GLY A 99 1.46 23.98 -17.25
CA GLY A 99 0.63 23.12 -18.09
C GLY A 99 -0.55 22.53 -17.32
N LEU A 100 -0.33 22.12 -16.07
CA LEU A 100 -1.38 21.59 -15.21
C LEU A 100 -2.43 22.65 -14.85
N ALA A 101 -2.00 23.85 -14.48
CA ALA A 101 -2.90 24.96 -14.17
C ALA A 101 -3.66 25.48 -15.39
N ALA A 102 -3.05 25.43 -16.59
CA ALA A 102 -3.69 25.76 -17.85
C ALA A 102 -4.66 24.66 -18.34
N GLY A 103 -4.51 23.42 -17.86
CA GLY A 103 -5.28 22.24 -18.30
C GLY A 103 -4.80 21.69 -19.65
N THR A 104 -3.52 21.87 -19.98
CA THR A 104 -2.87 21.22 -21.14
C THR A 104 -2.23 19.88 -20.77
N ILE A 105 -2.15 19.55 -19.47
CA ILE A 105 -1.79 18.23 -18.97
C ILE A 105 -3.05 17.59 -18.44
N ASP A 106 -3.41 16.43 -18.97
CA ASP A 106 -4.63 15.69 -18.64
C ASP A 106 -4.40 14.73 -17.46
N ILE A 107 -3.24 14.05 -17.45
CA ILE A 107 -2.90 13.09 -16.42
C ILE A 107 -1.55 13.44 -15.79
N LEU A 108 -1.54 13.70 -14.47
CA LEU A 108 -0.31 13.90 -13.72
C LEU A 108 0.01 12.68 -12.86
N ILE A 109 1.21 12.14 -13.03
CA ILE A 109 1.72 11.02 -12.22
C ILE A 109 2.81 11.55 -11.28
N GLY A 110 2.84 11.08 -10.04
CA GLY A 110 3.94 11.46 -9.15
C GLY A 110 3.85 10.85 -7.77
N THR A 111 4.71 11.35 -6.91
CA THR A 111 4.68 11.03 -5.47
C THR A 111 3.88 12.09 -4.72
N HIS A 112 3.97 12.12 -3.40
CA HIS A 112 3.36 13.20 -2.59
C HIS A 112 3.65 14.62 -3.10
N ALA A 113 4.63 14.79 -3.96
CA ALA A 113 4.96 16.07 -4.58
C ALA A 113 3.82 16.69 -5.40
N ILE A 114 2.91 15.85 -5.95
CA ILE A 114 1.77 16.30 -6.78
C ILE A 114 0.65 16.95 -5.96
N PHE A 115 0.72 16.87 -4.64
CA PHE A 115 -0.23 17.49 -3.71
C PHE A 115 0.35 18.63 -2.86
N GLN A 116 1.59 19.06 -3.14
CA GLN A 116 2.19 20.23 -2.49
C GLN A 116 1.40 21.51 -2.83
N GLU A 117 1.43 22.49 -1.94
CA GLU A 117 0.68 23.76 -2.09
C GLU A 117 0.86 24.43 -3.44
N ALA A 118 2.07 24.41 -3.97
CA ALA A 118 2.41 25.00 -5.25
C ALA A 118 1.79 24.32 -6.48
N VAL A 119 1.19 23.14 -6.33
CA VAL A 119 0.57 22.39 -7.44
C VAL A 119 -0.91 22.77 -7.53
N SER A 120 -1.31 23.37 -8.63
CA SER A 120 -2.70 23.75 -8.92
C SER A 120 -3.20 23.02 -10.14
N TYR A 121 -4.37 22.42 -10.03
CA TYR A 121 -5.08 21.78 -11.13
C TYR A 121 -6.14 22.76 -11.67
N LYS A 122 -6.39 22.73 -12.97
CA LYS A 122 -7.50 23.47 -13.57
C LYS A 122 -8.84 22.89 -13.15
N ASP A 123 -8.96 21.56 -13.24
CA ASP A 123 -10.16 20.81 -12.86
C ASP A 123 -9.82 19.35 -12.53
N LEU A 124 -9.46 19.07 -11.27
CA LEU A 124 -9.11 17.71 -10.83
C LEU A 124 -10.38 16.91 -10.53
N GLY A 125 -10.70 15.94 -11.40
CA GLY A 125 -11.89 15.09 -11.25
C GLY A 125 -11.62 13.72 -10.65
N LEU A 126 -10.45 13.12 -10.92
CA LEU A 126 -10.13 11.77 -10.44
C LEU A 126 -8.73 11.71 -9.83
N VAL A 127 -8.64 11.08 -8.67
CA VAL A 127 -7.36 10.71 -8.04
C VAL A 127 -7.26 9.21 -7.93
N VAL A 128 -6.17 8.66 -8.45
CA VAL A 128 -5.80 7.26 -8.30
C VAL A 128 -4.64 7.16 -7.31
N VAL A 129 -4.75 6.29 -6.32
CA VAL A 129 -3.71 6.05 -5.30
C VAL A 129 -3.23 4.62 -5.40
N ASP A 130 -1.97 4.43 -5.74
CA ASP A 130 -1.35 3.09 -5.78
C ASP A 130 -0.77 2.72 -4.42
N GLU A 131 -0.94 1.46 -4.02
CA GLU A 131 -0.49 0.90 -2.73
C GLU A 131 -1.03 1.70 -1.52
N GLN A 132 -2.35 1.76 -1.41
CA GLN A 132 -3.09 2.56 -0.42
C GLN A 132 -2.60 2.42 1.03
N HIS A 133 -2.11 1.25 1.45
CA HIS A 133 -1.65 1.00 2.82
C HIS A 133 -0.51 1.92 3.27
N ARG A 134 0.14 2.63 2.34
CA ARG A 134 1.20 3.61 2.59
C ARG A 134 0.71 5.06 2.72
N PHE A 135 -0.62 5.29 2.61
CA PHE A 135 -1.22 6.63 2.66
C PHE A 135 -2.15 6.80 3.85
N GLY A 136 -1.83 7.79 4.70
CA GLY A 136 -2.63 8.13 5.87
C GLY A 136 -3.85 9.02 5.57
N VAL A 137 -4.74 9.15 6.56
CA VAL A 137 -5.96 10.00 6.50
C VAL A 137 -5.65 11.46 6.15
N ALA A 138 -4.54 12.02 6.67
CA ALA A 138 -4.13 13.39 6.40
C ALA A 138 -3.88 13.67 4.91
N GLN A 139 -3.36 12.70 4.16
CA GLN A 139 -3.10 12.84 2.73
C GLN A 139 -4.40 12.82 1.91
N ARG A 140 -5.42 12.05 2.35
CA ARG A 140 -6.77 12.09 1.76
C ARG A 140 -7.42 13.47 1.94
N MET A 141 -7.28 14.08 3.11
CA MET A 141 -7.81 15.43 3.38
C MET A 141 -7.11 16.50 2.52
N MET A 142 -5.81 16.37 2.26
CA MET A 142 -5.09 17.30 1.36
C MET A 142 -5.59 17.22 -0.09
N LEU A 143 -6.07 16.06 -0.54
CA LEU A 143 -6.66 15.89 -1.87
C LEU A 143 -7.98 16.64 -2.02
N GLN A 144 -8.84 16.58 -1.01
CA GLN A 144 -10.13 17.28 -1.00
C GLN A 144 -9.96 18.80 -1.04
N ALA A 145 -8.89 19.32 -0.45
CA ALA A 145 -8.62 20.76 -0.40
C ALA A 145 -8.12 21.36 -1.74
N LYS A 146 -7.71 20.54 -2.71
CA LYS A 146 -7.10 20.98 -3.97
C LYS A 146 -8.03 21.05 -5.16
N ALA A 147 -9.18 20.44 -5.06
CA ALA A 147 -10.19 20.43 -6.12
C ALA A 147 -11.29 21.45 -5.84
N LYS A 148 -11.91 21.99 -6.89
CA LYS A 148 -13.09 22.88 -6.79
C LYS A 148 -14.29 22.15 -6.18
N ALA A 149 -14.42 20.87 -6.47
CA ALA A 149 -15.33 19.92 -5.84
C ALA A 149 -14.51 18.71 -5.37
N ALA A 150 -14.99 17.95 -4.39
CA ALA A 150 -14.27 16.74 -3.95
C ALA A 150 -14.07 15.79 -5.13
N PRO A 151 -12.81 15.43 -5.50
CA PRO A 151 -12.54 14.55 -6.63
C PRO A 151 -12.93 13.12 -6.28
N HIS A 152 -13.26 12.33 -7.30
CA HIS A 152 -13.38 10.88 -7.17
C HIS A 152 -12.05 10.27 -6.75
N LEU A 153 -12.10 9.24 -5.89
CA LEU A 153 -10.90 8.55 -5.38
C LEU A 153 -10.97 7.06 -5.71
N LEU A 154 -9.99 6.59 -6.46
CA LEU A 154 -9.75 5.17 -6.72
C LEU A 154 -8.47 4.74 -6.01
N ALA A 155 -8.58 3.99 -4.95
CA ALA A 155 -7.43 3.41 -4.26
C ALA A 155 -7.13 2.02 -4.82
N MET A 156 -5.85 1.69 -5.01
CA MET A 156 -5.41 0.38 -5.47
C MET A 156 -4.54 -0.31 -4.43
N THR A 157 -4.64 -1.63 -4.34
CA THR A 157 -3.73 -2.45 -3.54
C THR A 157 -3.39 -3.75 -4.25
N ALA A 158 -2.12 -4.14 -4.20
CA ALA A 158 -1.64 -5.43 -4.69
C ALA A 158 -1.71 -6.53 -3.63
N THR A 159 -1.95 -6.18 -2.38
CA THR A 159 -2.26 -7.14 -1.32
C THR A 159 -3.77 -7.28 -1.24
N PRO A 160 -4.33 -8.44 -1.58
CA PRO A 160 -5.71 -8.72 -1.26
C PRO A 160 -5.92 -8.56 0.25
N ILE A 161 -6.92 -7.77 0.62
CA ILE A 161 -7.32 -7.57 2.02
C ILE A 161 -8.56 -8.42 2.22
N PRO A 162 -8.63 -9.27 3.25
CA PRO A 162 -9.82 -10.04 3.55
C PRO A 162 -11.06 -9.14 3.62
N ARG A 163 -12.18 -9.60 3.06
CA ARG A 163 -13.41 -8.82 2.98
C ARG A 163 -13.84 -8.25 4.33
N THR A 164 -13.67 -9.02 5.38
CA THR A 164 -13.98 -8.63 6.76
C THR A 164 -13.17 -7.42 7.22
N LEU A 165 -11.86 -7.43 6.96
CA LEU A 165 -10.98 -6.30 7.30
C LEU A 165 -11.24 -5.09 6.40
N THR A 166 -11.60 -5.31 5.14
CA THR A 166 -11.96 -4.23 4.24
C THR A 166 -13.20 -3.49 4.75
N LEU A 167 -14.23 -4.21 5.16
CA LEU A 167 -15.44 -3.62 5.75
C LEU A 167 -15.18 -2.94 7.09
N ALA A 168 -14.29 -3.51 7.93
CA ALA A 168 -13.96 -2.94 9.23
C ALA A 168 -13.15 -1.63 9.12
N ASN A 169 -12.18 -1.59 8.22
CA ASN A 169 -11.22 -0.48 8.10
C ASN A 169 -11.63 0.54 7.03
N TYR A 170 -12.44 0.12 6.06
CA TYR A 170 -12.80 0.90 4.88
C TYR A 170 -14.29 0.83 4.57
N GLY A 171 -15.15 0.72 5.61
CA GLY A 171 -16.60 0.55 5.45
C GLY A 171 -17.30 1.64 4.67
N GLU A 172 -16.64 2.79 4.50
CA GLU A 172 -17.08 3.90 3.64
C GLU A 172 -16.70 3.74 2.16
N MET A 173 -15.84 2.74 1.82
CA MET A 173 -15.35 2.53 0.46
C MET A 173 -16.09 1.38 -0.21
N ASP A 174 -16.51 1.59 -1.45
CA ASP A 174 -16.92 0.49 -2.31
C ASP A 174 -15.71 -0.32 -2.76
N VAL A 175 -15.89 -1.61 -3.01
CA VAL A 175 -14.79 -2.53 -3.30
C VAL A 175 -15.03 -3.24 -4.62
N SER A 176 -14.04 -3.15 -5.51
CA SER A 176 -13.95 -3.95 -6.72
C SER A 176 -12.79 -4.93 -6.64
N GLN A 177 -13.01 -6.17 -7.05
CA GLN A 177 -12.01 -7.23 -7.00
C GLN A 177 -11.67 -7.74 -8.40
N LEU A 178 -10.37 -7.79 -8.70
CA LEU A 178 -9.84 -8.48 -9.88
C LEU A 178 -9.42 -9.90 -9.46
N ASP A 179 -10.37 -10.79 -9.53
CA ASP A 179 -10.27 -12.20 -9.17
C ASP A 179 -9.84 -13.10 -10.35
N GLU A 180 -9.55 -12.50 -11.50
CA GLU A 180 -9.06 -13.19 -12.69
C GLU A 180 -7.67 -12.69 -13.08
N MET A 181 -6.80 -13.61 -13.47
CA MET A 181 -5.51 -13.27 -14.06
C MET A 181 -5.62 -13.07 -15.57
N PRO A 182 -4.88 -12.10 -16.15
CA PRO A 182 -4.83 -11.93 -17.59
C PRO A 182 -4.37 -13.21 -18.30
N PRO A 183 -4.90 -13.50 -19.51
CA PRO A 183 -4.53 -14.68 -20.28
C PRO A 183 -3.02 -14.68 -20.61
N GLY A 184 -2.42 -15.87 -20.60
CA GLY A 184 -0.99 -16.07 -20.91
C GLY A 184 -0.07 -16.04 -19.67
N ARG A 185 -0.56 -15.69 -18.50
CA ARG A 185 0.24 -15.75 -17.28
C ARG A 185 0.37 -17.18 -16.79
N GLN A 186 1.61 -17.61 -16.51
CA GLN A 186 1.91 -18.93 -15.96
C GLN A 186 1.88 -18.88 -14.42
N PRO A 187 1.37 -19.93 -13.75
CA PRO A 187 1.47 -20.03 -12.30
C PRO A 187 2.94 -20.11 -11.87
N ILE A 188 3.25 -19.48 -10.73
CA ILE A 188 4.61 -19.49 -10.17
C ILE A 188 4.78 -20.78 -9.35
N GLU A 189 5.74 -21.61 -9.74
CA GLU A 189 6.05 -22.82 -9.00
C GLU A 189 6.80 -22.45 -7.70
N THR A 190 6.19 -22.76 -6.55
CA THR A 190 6.76 -22.44 -5.25
C THR A 190 7.30 -23.70 -4.57
N ARG A 191 8.57 -23.68 -4.16
CA ARG A 191 9.25 -24.78 -3.47
C ARG A 191 9.81 -24.31 -2.14
N VAL A 192 9.67 -25.14 -1.10
CA VAL A 192 10.26 -24.92 0.22
C VAL A 192 11.50 -25.80 0.34
N ILE A 193 12.65 -25.20 0.64
CA ILE A 193 13.95 -25.84 0.67
C ILE A 193 14.60 -25.60 2.04
N SER A 194 15.25 -26.61 2.61
CA SER A 194 16.03 -26.44 3.85
C SER A 194 17.32 -25.67 3.56
N GLU A 195 17.76 -24.85 4.50
CA GLU A 195 19.00 -24.10 4.43
C GLU A 195 20.24 -25.00 4.22
N ASP A 196 20.19 -26.25 4.70
CA ASP A 196 21.26 -27.26 4.48
C ASP A 196 21.51 -27.50 2.98
N ARG A 197 20.54 -27.23 2.12
CA ARG A 197 20.61 -27.38 0.67
C ARG A 197 20.88 -26.08 -0.08
N LEU A 198 21.40 -25.06 0.61
CA LEU A 198 21.71 -23.76 0.00
C LEU A 198 22.69 -23.87 -1.17
N ALA A 199 23.66 -24.79 -1.09
CA ALA A 199 24.60 -25.05 -2.18
C ALA A 199 23.87 -25.51 -3.47
N ASP A 200 22.87 -26.40 -3.35
CA ASP A 200 22.08 -26.85 -4.49
C ASP A 200 21.30 -25.68 -5.14
N VAL A 201 20.83 -24.75 -4.31
CA VAL A 201 20.10 -23.55 -4.79
C VAL A 201 21.05 -22.61 -5.56
N VAL A 202 22.29 -22.42 -5.07
CA VAL A 202 23.30 -21.63 -5.76
C VAL A 202 23.72 -22.28 -7.08
N ASP A 203 23.81 -23.62 -7.12
CA ASP A 203 24.07 -24.37 -8.37
C ASP A 203 22.91 -24.23 -9.37
N ALA A 204 21.67 -24.30 -8.89
CA ALA A 204 20.50 -24.07 -9.72
C ALA A 204 20.43 -22.63 -10.27
N LEU A 205 20.79 -21.63 -9.44
CA LEU A 205 20.93 -20.24 -9.87
C LEU A 205 21.98 -20.13 -11.00
N GLY A 206 23.13 -20.80 -10.88
CA GLY A 206 24.17 -20.80 -11.91
C GLY A 206 23.64 -21.29 -13.27
N ARG A 207 22.89 -22.38 -13.28
CA ARG A 207 22.23 -22.88 -14.49
C ARG A 207 21.22 -21.88 -15.05
N HIS A 208 20.39 -21.29 -14.19
CA HIS A 208 19.42 -20.27 -14.57
C HIS A 208 20.07 -19.03 -15.23
N LEU A 209 21.20 -18.58 -14.71
CA LEU A 209 21.95 -17.46 -15.27
C LEU A 209 22.63 -17.82 -16.60
N SER A 210 22.97 -19.09 -16.82
CA SER A 210 23.55 -19.57 -18.09
C SER A 210 22.51 -19.57 -19.21
N ASP A 211 21.23 -19.66 -18.86
CA ASP A 211 20.08 -19.59 -19.79
C ASP A 211 19.57 -18.12 -19.95
N ASP A 212 20.42 -17.12 -19.68
CA ASP A 212 20.09 -15.69 -19.71
C ASP A 212 18.93 -15.26 -18.79
N GLY A 213 18.57 -16.10 -17.82
CA GLY A 213 17.58 -15.77 -16.80
C GLY A 213 18.11 -14.76 -15.79
N GLN A 214 17.20 -14.01 -15.18
CA GLN A 214 17.48 -13.11 -14.08
C GLN A 214 16.82 -13.59 -12.79
N ALA A 215 17.44 -13.31 -11.64
CA ALA A 215 16.98 -13.77 -10.35
C ALA A 215 16.97 -12.66 -9.30
N TYR A 216 15.96 -12.64 -8.47
CA TYR A 216 15.94 -11.95 -7.19
C TYR A 216 16.47 -12.87 -6.09
N TRP A 217 17.28 -12.31 -5.20
CA TRP A 217 17.72 -12.97 -3.99
C TRP A 217 17.40 -12.09 -2.78
N VAL A 218 16.42 -12.49 -1.97
CA VAL A 218 15.89 -11.70 -0.86
C VAL A 218 16.45 -12.21 0.46
N CYS A 219 17.10 -11.32 1.20
CA CYS A 219 17.56 -11.56 2.56
C CYS A 219 16.58 -10.91 3.55
N PRO A 220 16.22 -11.57 4.66
CA PRO A 220 15.29 -11.01 5.65
C PRO A 220 15.90 -9.80 6.36
N LEU A 221 15.03 -8.91 6.86
CA LEU A 221 15.40 -7.96 7.90
C LEU A 221 15.03 -8.59 9.25
N VAL A 222 15.97 -8.66 10.19
CA VAL A 222 15.74 -9.10 11.56
C VAL A 222 15.48 -7.86 12.41
N GLU A 223 14.32 -7.75 13.03
CA GLU A 223 13.87 -6.55 13.78
C GLU A 223 14.81 -6.10 14.90
N GLU A 224 15.69 -6.98 15.39
CA GLU A 224 16.58 -6.67 16.53
C GLU A 224 17.86 -5.91 16.18
N SER A 225 18.27 -5.86 14.89
CA SER A 225 19.49 -5.12 14.49
C SER A 225 19.56 -4.87 12.98
N GLU A 226 19.09 -3.70 12.53
CA GLU A 226 19.28 -3.23 11.14
C GLU A 226 20.74 -3.33 10.63
N LYS A 227 21.72 -3.37 11.52
CA LYS A 227 23.13 -3.52 11.17
C LYS A 227 23.50 -4.96 10.82
N SER A 228 22.91 -5.94 11.52
CA SER A 228 23.20 -7.36 11.25
C SER A 228 22.58 -7.82 9.93
N ASP A 229 21.40 -7.28 9.59
CA ASP A 229 20.68 -7.65 8.38
C ASP A 229 21.33 -7.11 7.12
N LEU A 230 21.85 -5.89 7.22
CA LEU A 230 22.66 -5.32 6.15
C LEU A 230 23.92 -6.15 5.92
N ALA A 231 24.63 -6.51 7.00
CA ALA A 231 25.82 -7.35 6.92
C ALA A 231 25.52 -8.73 6.32
N ALA A 232 24.36 -9.32 6.63
CA ALA A 232 23.95 -10.59 6.04
C ALA A 232 23.68 -10.49 4.53
N ALA A 233 23.02 -9.42 4.07
CA ALA A 233 22.78 -9.18 2.65
C ALA A 233 24.08 -8.85 1.89
N GLU A 234 25.01 -8.09 2.51
CA GLU A 234 26.31 -7.80 1.97
C GLU A 234 27.16 -9.08 1.85
N ALA A 235 27.23 -9.90 2.90
CA ALA A 235 27.97 -11.17 2.90
C ALA A 235 27.38 -12.14 1.85
N ARG A 236 26.06 -12.16 1.69
CA ARG A 236 25.43 -12.97 0.64
C ARG A 236 25.79 -12.46 -0.75
N ALA A 237 25.77 -11.16 -0.96
CA ALA A 237 26.17 -10.57 -2.23
C ALA A 237 27.63 -10.86 -2.55
N GLU A 238 28.53 -10.79 -1.58
CA GLU A 238 29.95 -11.16 -1.76
C GLU A 238 30.12 -12.64 -2.10
N THR A 239 29.43 -13.53 -1.41
CA THR A 239 29.46 -14.98 -1.69
C THR A 239 28.99 -15.25 -3.12
N LEU A 240 27.92 -14.60 -3.59
CA LEU A 240 27.43 -14.77 -4.95
C LEU A 240 28.35 -14.11 -5.98
N ARG A 241 28.97 -12.94 -5.66
CA ARG A 241 29.98 -12.30 -6.54
C ARG A 241 31.20 -13.16 -6.72
N ALA A 242 31.67 -13.83 -5.69
CA ALA A 242 32.80 -14.76 -5.79
C ALA A 242 32.56 -15.85 -6.84
N ARG A 243 31.31 -16.19 -7.12
CA ARG A 243 30.91 -17.23 -8.08
C ARG A 243 30.48 -16.69 -9.42
N PHE A 244 29.70 -15.59 -9.43
CA PHE A 244 29.04 -15.06 -10.64
C PHE A 244 29.62 -13.71 -11.11
N GLY A 245 30.63 -13.19 -10.44
CA GLY A 245 31.34 -11.95 -10.81
C GLY A 245 30.43 -10.72 -10.73
N ASP A 246 30.63 -9.82 -11.68
CA ASP A 246 29.97 -8.52 -11.75
C ASP A 246 28.48 -8.60 -12.14
N ARG A 247 27.97 -9.80 -12.39
CA ARG A 247 26.53 -10.02 -12.64
C ARG A 247 25.68 -9.92 -11.39
N VAL A 248 26.24 -9.66 -10.20
CA VAL A 248 25.53 -9.60 -8.92
C VAL A 248 25.45 -8.17 -8.41
N GLY A 249 24.26 -7.62 -8.37
CA GLY A 249 23.93 -6.34 -7.75
C GLY A 249 23.42 -6.49 -6.31
N LEU A 250 23.58 -5.45 -5.51
CA LEU A 250 23.03 -5.36 -4.15
C LEU A 250 22.20 -4.10 -4.00
N VAL A 251 21.01 -4.22 -3.41
CA VAL A 251 20.12 -3.10 -3.06
C VAL A 251 19.61 -3.24 -1.64
N HIS A 252 19.75 -2.19 -0.83
CA HIS A 252 19.25 -2.15 0.55
C HIS A 252 18.76 -0.75 0.96
N GLY A 253 18.06 -0.66 2.09
CA GLY A 253 17.39 0.55 2.57
C GLY A 253 18.30 1.77 2.72
N LYS A 254 19.55 1.57 3.14
CA LYS A 254 20.52 2.65 3.47
C LYS A 254 21.26 3.23 2.25
N MET A 255 21.14 2.63 1.08
CA MET A 255 21.77 3.18 -0.14
C MET A 255 21.16 4.52 -0.53
N LYS A 256 21.98 5.40 -1.10
CA LYS A 256 21.50 6.65 -1.67
C LYS A 256 20.53 6.37 -2.83
N PRO A 257 19.49 7.20 -3.01
CA PRO A 257 18.49 6.99 -4.07
C PRO A 257 19.12 6.82 -5.48
N ALA A 258 20.11 7.62 -5.82
CA ALA A 258 20.80 7.52 -7.12
C ALA A 258 21.55 6.20 -7.32
N GLU A 259 22.15 5.66 -6.28
CA GLU A 259 22.84 4.36 -6.32
C GLU A 259 21.82 3.22 -6.49
N LYS A 260 20.69 3.27 -5.76
CA LYS A 260 19.59 2.31 -5.95
C LYS A 260 19.08 2.32 -7.39
N ASP A 261 18.83 3.51 -7.93
CA ASP A 261 18.33 3.66 -9.29
C ASP A 261 19.31 3.09 -10.32
N ALA A 262 20.62 3.33 -10.15
CA ALA A 262 21.65 2.80 -11.04
C ALA A 262 21.69 1.26 -11.03
N VAL A 263 21.65 0.64 -9.83
CA VAL A 263 21.63 -0.83 -9.71
C VAL A 263 20.33 -1.41 -10.28
N MET A 264 19.18 -0.79 -10.01
CA MET A 264 17.90 -1.22 -10.53
C MET A 264 17.81 -1.09 -12.06
N ALA A 265 18.39 -0.01 -12.64
CA ALA A 265 18.48 0.16 -14.08
C ALA A 265 19.37 -0.90 -14.73
N ALA A 266 20.54 -1.20 -14.11
CA ALA A 266 21.44 -2.24 -14.57
C ALA A 266 20.79 -3.64 -14.52
N PHE A 267 19.97 -3.91 -13.51
CA PHE A 267 19.21 -5.14 -13.43
C PHE A 267 18.07 -5.19 -14.47
N ALA A 268 17.32 -4.13 -14.61
CA ALA A 268 16.23 -4.05 -15.60
C ALA A 268 16.73 -4.19 -17.05
N SER A 269 17.94 -3.69 -17.36
CA SER A 269 18.57 -3.81 -18.69
C SER A 269 19.26 -5.14 -18.95
N GLY A 270 19.30 -6.06 -17.96
CA GLY A 270 19.94 -7.37 -18.09
C GLY A 270 21.45 -7.39 -17.86
N HIS A 271 22.10 -6.25 -17.55
CA HIS A 271 23.51 -6.22 -17.19
C HIS A 271 23.81 -6.99 -15.89
N LEU A 272 22.87 -6.98 -14.96
CA LEU A 272 22.91 -7.80 -13.75
C LEU A 272 21.99 -9.01 -13.92
N GLY A 273 22.50 -10.20 -13.59
CA GLY A 273 21.76 -11.45 -13.59
C GLY A 273 21.09 -11.74 -12.24
N VAL A 274 21.71 -11.28 -11.15
CA VAL A 274 21.20 -11.47 -9.79
C VAL A 274 21.08 -10.13 -9.07
N LEU A 275 19.95 -9.90 -8.47
CA LEU A 275 19.74 -8.76 -7.58
C LEU A 275 19.55 -9.27 -6.14
N VAL A 276 20.58 -9.10 -5.32
CA VAL A 276 20.51 -9.35 -3.88
C VAL A 276 19.85 -8.13 -3.22
N ALA A 277 18.87 -8.37 -2.36
CA ALA A 277 18.20 -7.26 -1.69
C ALA A 277 17.63 -7.65 -0.34
N THR A 278 17.47 -6.65 0.51
CA THR A 278 16.62 -6.73 1.69
C THR A 278 15.15 -6.53 1.28
N THR A 279 14.21 -6.48 2.24
CA THR A 279 12.77 -6.30 1.99
C THR A 279 12.39 -5.05 1.17
N VAL A 280 13.33 -4.15 0.89
CA VAL A 280 13.13 -2.96 0.03
C VAL A 280 12.61 -3.28 -1.38
N ILE A 281 12.75 -4.54 -1.83
CA ILE A 281 12.17 -5.03 -3.11
C ILE A 281 10.63 -5.09 -3.10
N GLU A 282 9.98 -5.00 -1.96
CA GLU A 282 8.50 -4.94 -1.90
C GLU A 282 7.94 -3.84 -2.81
N VAL A 283 8.72 -2.77 -3.02
CA VAL A 283 8.37 -1.64 -3.89
C VAL A 283 9.37 -1.59 -5.05
N GLY A 284 9.14 -2.36 -6.10
CA GLY A 284 10.18 -2.53 -7.10
C GLY A 284 9.75 -2.48 -8.56
N VAL A 285 10.78 -2.31 -9.36
CA VAL A 285 10.75 -2.28 -10.82
C VAL A 285 10.22 -3.60 -11.38
N ASP A 286 9.42 -3.51 -12.40
CA ASP A 286 8.95 -4.65 -13.18
C ASP A 286 10.08 -5.12 -14.11
N VAL A 287 10.57 -6.33 -13.89
CA VAL A 287 11.60 -6.97 -14.72
C VAL A 287 11.06 -8.27 -15.29
N PRO A 288 10.55 -8.27 -16.55
CA PRO A 288 9.90 -9.44 -17.15
C PRO A 288 10.81 -10.67 -17.26
N ASN A 289 12.12 -10.48 -17.39
CA ASN A 289 13.12 -11.55 -17.50
C ASN A 289 13.51 -12.16 -16.14
N ALA A 290 13.09 -11.56 -15.03
CA ALA A 290 13.30 -12.13 -13.69
C ALA A 290 12.28 -13.23 -13.45
N THR A 291 12.68 -14.47 -13.65
CA THR A 291 11.82 -15.67 -13.56
C THR A 291 12.17 -16.56 -12.35
N LEU A 292 13.16 -16.18 -11.56
CA LEU A 292 13.52 -16.86 -10.32
C LEU A 292 13.55 -15.87 -9.15
N ILE A 293 12.92 -16.24 -8.04
CA ILE A 293 13.09 -15.55 -6.77
C ILE A 293 13.49 -16.54 -5.68
N VAL A 294 14.53 -16.21 -4.95
CA VAL A 294 15.01 -16.94 -3.77
C VAL A 294 14.76 -16.08 -2.54
N ILE A 295 14.10 -16.60 -1.53
CA ILE A 295 13.79 -15.88 -0.28
C ILE A 295 14.43 -16.66 0.87
N GLU A 296 15.47 -16.08 1.49
CA GLU A 296 16.13 -16.68 2.65
C GLU A 296 15.28 -16.49 3.91
N HIS A 297 15.35 -17.48 4.82
CA HIS A 297 14.61 -17.49 6.06
C HIS A 297 13.13 -17.13 5.88
N ALA A 298 12.49 -17.74 4.87
CA ALA A 298 11.11 -17.47 4.51
C ALA A 298 10.12 -17.71 5.68
N ASP A 299 10.49 -18.50 6.66
CA ASP A 299 9.76 -18.73 7.91
C ASP A 299 9.58 -17.48 8.78
N ARG A 300 10.40 -16.44 8.58
CA ARG A 300 10.34 -15.17 9.31
C ARG A 300 9.41 -14.13 8.67
N PHE A 301 9.02 -14.35 7.42
CA PHE A 301 8.14 -13.43 6.69
C PHE A 301 6.66 -13.70 6.97
N GLY A 302 5.86 -12.65 6.96
CA GLY A 302 4.40 -12.78 6.92
C GLY A 302 3.92 -13.29 5.56
N LEU A 303 2.72 -13.91 5.52
CA LEU A 303 2.14 -14.44 4.28
C LEU A 303 1.95 -13.37 3.21
N ALA A 304 1.46 -12.19 3.59
CA ALA A 304 1.28 -11.06 2.68
C ALA A 304 2.61 -10.63 2.04
N GLN A 305 3.71 -10.57 2.82
CA GLN A 305 5.05 -10.23 2.32
C GLN A 305 5.58 -11.30 1.37
N LEU A 306 5.47 -12.59 1.73
CA LEU A 306 5.87 -13.70 0.85
C LEU A 306 5.11 -13.66 -0.47
N HIS A 307 3.82 -13.37 -0.43
CA HIS A 307 2.98 -13.26 -1.61
C HIS A 307 3.38 -12.08 -2.51
N GLN A 308 3.63 -10.90 -1.92
CA GLN A 308 4.14 -9.73 -2.66
C GLN A 308 5.51 -9.99 -3.29
N LEU A 309 6.44 -10.61 -2.55
CA LEU A 309 7.76 -10.98 -3.06
C LEU A 309 7.64 -12.00 -4.19
N ARG A 310 6.85 -13.06 -4.03
CA ARG A 310 6.57 -14.03 -5.10
C ARG A 310 6.05 -13.35 -6.35
N GLY A 311 5.17 -12.37 -6.21
CA GLY A 311 4.60 -11.60 -7.32
C GLY A 311 5.62 -10.74 -8.09
N ARG A 312 6.88 -10.64 -7.64
CA ARG A 312 7.97 -9.96 -8.39
C ARG A 312 8.43 -10.75 -9.60
N VAL A 313 8.20 -12.04 -9.63
CA VAL A 313 8.44 -12.90 -10.80
C VAL A 313 7.11 -13.30 -11.46
N GLY A 314 7.18 -13.95 -12.61
CA GLY A 314 5.98 -14.40 -13.34
C GLY A 314 5.26 -13.27 -14.10
N ARG A 315 5.97 -12.20 -14.46
CA ARG A 315 5.43 -11.08 -15.24
C ARG A 315 5.64 -11.22 -16.75
N GLY A 316 6.52 -12.12 -17.14
CA GLY A 316 6.75 -12.54 -18.53
C GLY A 316 5.94 -13.79 -18.90
N SER A 317 6.14 -14.30 -20.12
CA SER A 317 5.55 -15.55 -20.62
C SER A 317 6.30 -16.82 -20.16
N GLY A 318 7.49 -16.65 -19.55
CA GLY A 318 8.32 -17.77 -19.08
C GLY A 318 7.82 -18.39 -17.78
N LYS A 319 8.15 -19.69 -17.59
CA LYS A 319 7.93 -20.38 -16.32
C LYS A 319 8.74 -19.71 -15.21
N SER A 320 8.12 -19.42 -14.10
CA SER A 320 8.77 -18.73 -12.97
C SER A 320 8.75 -19.59 -11.72
N ASN A 321 9.81 -19.44 -10.93
CA ASN A 321 10.03 -20.24 -9.73
C ASN A 321 10.25 -19.32 -8.51
N CYS A 322 9.66 -19.74 -7.38
CA CYS A 322 9.86 -19.13 -6.07
C CYS A 322 10.45 -20.17 -5.11
N LEU A 323 11.67 -19.94 -4.65
CA LEU A 323 12.36 -20.82 -3.72
C LEU A 323 12.34 -20.18 -2.33
N LEU A 324 11.61 -20.82 -1.41
CA LEU A 324 11.48 -20.39 -0.01
C LEU A 324 12.49 -21.21 0.82
N ILE A 325 13.59 -20.57 1.21
CA ILE A 325 14.61 -21.22 2.06
C ILE A 325 14.16 -21.06 3.50
N ARG A 326 14.02 -22.20 4.20
CA ARG A 326 13.66 -22.22 5.62
C ARG A 326 14.86 -22.53 6.51
N GLY A 327 14.86 -21.95 7.71
CA GLY A 327 15.78 -22.34 8.77
C GLY A 327 15.54 -23.75 9.32
N GLY A 328 16.24 -24.15 10.38
CA GLY A 328 16.19 -25.50 10.92
C GLY A 328 14.83 -25.91 11.49
N ALA A 329 14.54 -25.55 12.74
CA ALA A 329 13.28 -25.89 13.39
C ALA A 329 12.19 -24.84 13.07
N LEU A 330 11.06 -25.31 12.52
CA LEU A 330 9.91 -24.46 12.20
C LEU A 330 8.85 -24.54 13.31
N SER A 331 8.29 -23.38 13.69
CA SER A 331 7.06 -23.34 14.46
C SER A 331 5.91 -23.93 13.65
N GLU A 332 4.84 -24.34 14.31
CA GLU A 332 3.64 -24.85 13.63
C GLU A 332 3.04 -23.82 12.69
N THR A 333 2.96 -22.57 13.13
CA THR A 333 2.47 -21.43 12.31
C THR A 333 3.35 -21.18 11.09
N SER A 334 4.69 -21.20 11.23
CA SER A 334 5.60 -21.04 10.09
C SER A 334 5.48 -22.18 9.09
N ARG A 335 5.30 -23.41 9.59
CA ARG A 335 5.08 -24.59 8.73
C ARG A 335 3.78 -24.45 7.93
N ALA A 336 2.69 -24.03 8.57
CA ALA A 336 1.40 -23.81 7.92
C ALA A 336 1.50 -22.72 6.85
N ARG A 337 2.15 -21.59 7.15
CA ARG A 337 2.38 -20.49 6.18
C ARG A 337 3.15 -20.94 4.94
N LEU A 338 4.26 -21.64 5.13
CA LEU A 338 5.08 -22.11 4.00
C LEU A 338 4.36 -23.21 3.18
N ALA A 339 3.56 -24.06 3.83
CA ALA A 339 2.72 -25.05 3.16
C ALA A 339 1.68 -24.37 2.26
N LEU A 340 0.99 -23.36 2.77
CA LEU A 340 0.00 -22.59 2.02
C LEU A 340 0.61 -21.88 0.80
N MET A 341 1.77 -21.26 0.96
CA MET A 341 2.49 -20.60 -0.14
C MET A 341 2.86 -21.58 -1.27
N ARG A 342 3.11 -22.84 -0.94
CA ARG A 342 3.38 -23.90 -1.93
C ARG A 342 2.11 -24.41 -2.61
N GLU A 343 1.00 -24.44 -1.87
CA GLU A 343 -0.28 -25.00 -2.32
C GLU A 343 -1.01 -24.08 -3.30
N THR A 344 -1.01 -22.78 -3.07
CA THR A 344 -1.82 -21.83 -3.85
C THR A 344 -1.05 -20.62 -4.35
N ASN A 345 -1.47 -20.11 -5.51
CA ASN A 345 -1.06 -18.83 -6.06
C ASN A 345 -2.14 -17.73 -5.83
N ASP A 346 -3.31 -18.08 -5.32
CA ASP A 346 -4.42 -17.17 -5.09
C ASP A 346 -4.14 -16.28 -3.88
N GLY A 347 -3.97 -14.97 -4.13
CA GLY A 347 -3.70 -13.98 -3.10
C GLY A 347 -4.85 -13.73 -2.16
N PHE A 348 -6.11 -13.89 -2.60
CA PHE A 348 -7.28 -13.73 -1.73
C PHE A 348 -7.34 -14.86 -0.70
N ARG A 349 -7.13 -16.10 -1.14
CA ARG A 349 -7.04 -17.27 -0.24
C ARG A 349 -5.88 -17.12 0.76
N ILE A 350 -4.72 -16.62 0.30
CA ILE A 350 -3.57 -16.37 1.17
C ILE A 350 -3.90 -15.31 2.22
N ALA A 351 -4.60 -14.25 1.86
CA ALA A 351 -4.98 -13.19 2.78
C ALA A 351 -6.00 -13.68 3.83
N GLU A 352 -6.98 -14.48 3.45
CA GLU A 352 -7.96 -15.08 4.38
C GLU A 352 -7.29 -16.02 5.39
N GLU A 353 -6.37 -16.85 4.93
CA GLU A 353 -5.62 -17.74 5.80
C GLU A 353 -4.60 -16.99 6.69
N ASP A 354 -4.01 -15.88 6.21
CA ASP A 354 -3.16 -15.02 7.04
C ASP A 354 -3.97 -14.42 8.21
N LEU A 355 -5.21 -13.99 7.94
CA LEU A 355 -6.15 -13.51 8.95
C LEU A 355 -6.43 -14.61 9.98
N ARG A 356 -6.69 -15.83 9.51
CA ARG A 356 -6.98 -16.98 10.40
C ARG A 356 -5.79 -17.38 11.26
N LEU A 357 -4.58 -17.39 10.69
CA LEU A 357 -3.36 -17.82 11.39
C LEU A 357 -2.85 -16.79 12.41
N ARG A 358 -3.06 -15.50 12.16
CA ARG A 358 -2.67 -14.44 13.12
C ARG A 358 -3.63 -14.31 14.28
N GLY A 359 -4.87 -14.80 14.14
CA GLY A 359 -5.94 -14.57 15.09
C GLY A 359 -6.45 -13.11 15.09
N ALA A 360 -7.68 -12.94 15.59
CA ALA A 360 -8.38 -11.65 15.55
C ALA A 360 -7.74 -10.52 16.35
N GLY A 361 -7.01 -10.84 17.40
CA GLY A 361 -6.49 -9.87 18.35
C GLY A 361 -5.33 -9.03 17.83
N GLU A 362 -4.50 -9.58 16.94
CA GLU A 362 -3.35 -8.86 16.38
C GLU A 362 -3.73 -7.95 15.20
N LEU A 363 -4.76 -8.31 14.45
CA LEU A 363 -5.13 -7.63 13.20
C LEU A 363 -6.02 -6.40 13.39
N LEU A 364 -6.74 -6.34 14.49
CA LEU A 364 -7.56 -5.18 14.85
C LEU A 364 -6.75 -4.08 15.56
N GLY A 365 -5.42 -4.11 15.42
CA GLY A 365 -4.58 -2.95 15.73
C GLY A 365 -4.43 -2.57 17.19
N THR A 366 -4.65 -3.50 18.14
CA THR A 366 -4.55 -3.18 19.58
C THR A 366 -3.14 -2.80 20.03
N LYS A 367 -2.10 -2.98 19.21
CA LYS A 367 -0.71 -2.66 19.59
C LYS A 367 -0.04 -1.55 18.78
N GLN A 368 -0.53 -1.17 17.58
CA GLN A 368 0.21 -0.23 16.72
C GLN A 368 -0.47 1.12 16.46
N SER A 369 -1.78 1.28 16.67
CA SER A 369 -2.47 2.53 16.27
C SER A 369 -3.31 3.22 17.34
N GLY A 370 -3.39 2.68 18.57
CA GLY A 370 -4.23 3.29 19.61
C GLY A 370 -5.74 3.26 19.34
N GLU A 371 -6.17 2.61 18.26
CA GLU A 371 -7.60 2.43 17.95
C GLU A 371 -8.17 1.28 18.79
N ALA A 372 -9.32 1.54 19.41
CA ALA A 372 -10.01 0.55 20.24
C ALA A 372 -10.59 -0.54 19.33
N GLY A 373 -9.97 -1.72 19.33
CA GLY A 373 -10.52 -2.92 18.71
C GLY A 373 -11.90 -3.28 19.28
N PHE A 374 -12.68 -4.05 18.56
CA PHE A 374 -13.97 -4.54 19.05
C PHE A 374 -13.78 -5.42 20.29
N ARG A 375 -14.44 -5.04 21.39
CA ARG A 375 -14.27 -5.74 22.67
C ARG A 375 -14.96 -7.12 22.75
N LEU A 376 -16.00 -7.33 21.96
CA LEU A 376 -16.89 -8.48 22.03
C LEU A 376 -16.99 -9.27 20.71
N ALA A 377 -16.67 -8.66 19.56
CA ALA A 377 -16.84 -9.31 18.28
C ALA A 377 -15.61 -10.14 17.92
N THR A 378 -15.83 -11.42 17.61
CA THR A 378 -14.83 -12.29 16.99
C THR A 378 -14.77 -12.02 15.46
N PRO A 379 -13.70 -12.45 14.75
CA PRO A 379 -13.62 -12.30 13.29
C PRO A 379 -14.81 -12.93 12.55
N GLU A 380 -15.25 -14.09 13.03
CA GLU A 380 -16.39 -14.80 12.44
C GLU A 380 -17.69 -13.99 12.62
N MET A 381 -17.88 -13.38 13.78
CA MET A 381 -19.01 -12.46 14.03
C MET A 381 -18.91 -11.21 13.14
N LEU A 382 -17.72 -10.64 12.96
CA LEU A 382 -17.52 -9.47 12.11
C LEU A 382 -17.87 -9.77 10.65
N THR A 383 -17.53 -10.95 10.16
CA THR A 383 -17.86 -11.38 8.79
C THR A 383 -19.37 -11.37 8.54
N THR A 384 -20.18 -11.70 9.55
CA THR A 384 -21.64 -11.76 9.45
C THR A 384 -22.30 -10.42 9.77
N LEU A 385 -21.81 -9.71 10.80
CA LEU A 385 -22.48 -8.51 11.32
C LEU A 385 -22.12 -7.22 10.60
N LEU A 386 -20.87 -7.07 10.10
CA LEU A 386 -20.45 -5.83 9.44
C LEU A 386 -21.24 -5.53 8.16
N PRO A 387 -21.53 -6.48 7.24
CA PRO A 387 -22.35 -6.20 6.09
C PRO A 387 -23.75 -5.70 6.50
N ILE A 388 -24.39 -6.37 7.47
CA ILE A 388 -25.71 -5.99 7.97
C ILE A 388 -25.68 -4.58 8.58
N ALA A 389 -24.68 -4.30 9.40
CA ALA A 389 -24.53 -2.99 10.04
C ALA A 389 -24.28 -1.86 9.03
N THR A 390 -23.53 -2.16 7.97
CA THR A 390 -23.26 -1.20 6.88
C THR A 390 -24.54 -0.90 6.09
N ASP A 391 -25.31 -1.93 5.75
CA ASP A 391 -26.58 -1.77 5.03
C ASP A 391 -27.62 -1.03 5.89
N ASP A 392 -27.71 -1.35 7.19
CA ASP A 392 -28.56 -0.62 8.13
C ASP A 392 -28.14 0.85 8.25
N ALA A 393 -26.83 1.14 8.31
CA ALA A 393 -26.32 2.50 8.38
C ALA A 393 -26.63 3.31 7.11
N ARG A 394 -26.45 2.72 5.90
CA ARG A 394 -26.83 3.33 4.62
C ARG A 394 -28.34 3.63 4.59
N LEU A 395 -29.17 2.66 4.97
CA LEU A 395 -30.63 2.83 5.01
C LEU A 395 -31.05 3.98 5.94
N LEU A 396 -30.39 4.15 7.07
CA LEU A 396 -30.64 5.23 8.02
C LEU A 396 -30.25 6.61 7.45
N ILE A 397 -29.09 6.68 6.78
CA ILE A 397 -28.63 7.91 6.14
C ILE A 397 -29.60 8.33 5.01
N ASP A 398 -30.02 7.38 4.17
CA ASP A 398 -30.92 7.64 3.05
C ASP A 398 -32.31 8.10 3.51
N ARG A 399 -32.83 7.53 4.61
CA ARG A 399 -34.17 7.89 5.13
C ARG A 399 -34.21 9.22 5.86
N ASP A 400 -33.16 9.56 6.60
CA ASP A 400 -33.19 10.67 7.57
C ASP A 400 -32.29 11.84 7.18
N GLY A 401 -31.69 11.83 5.98
CA GLY A 401 -30.85 12.94 5.51
C GLY A 401 -29.67 13.25 6.45
N GLY A 402 -29.14 12.22 7.15
CA GLY A 402 -27.94 12.36 7.99
C GLY A 402 -28.18 12.50 9.49
N LEU A 403 -29.14 11.80 10.08
CA LEU A 403 -29.29 11.67 11.54
C LEU A 403 -29.59 13.00 12.27
N GLN A 404 -30.30 13.93 11.67
CA GLN A 404 -30.49 15.28 12.23
C GLN A 404 -31.62 15.38 13.26
N ALA A 405 -32.60 14.48 13.23
CA ALA A 405 -33.76 14.53 14.15
C ALA A 405 -33.45 13.82 15.50
N ARG A 406 -33.75 14.49 16.61
CA ARG A 406 -33.56 13.93 17.97
C ARG A 406 -34.40 12.66 18.25
N ALA A 407 -35.53 12.51 17.61
CA ALA A 407 -36.40 11.34 17.76
C ALA A 407 -35.82 10.10 17.07
N ASP A 408 -35.16 10.28 15.93
CA ASP A 408 -34.59 9.23 15.13
C ASP A 408 -33.32 8.65 15.79
N LYS A 409 -32.50 9.49 16.42
CA LYS A 409 -31.32 9.04 17.22
C LYS A 409 -31.67 8.03 18.33
N ARG A 410 -32.85 8.09 18.90
CA ARG A 410 -33.31 7.11 19.90
C ARG A 410 -33.85 5.82 19.25
N ARG A 411 -34.52 5.91 18.11
CA ARG A 411 -35.01 4.75 17.34
C ARG A 411 -33.85 3.96 16.75
N GLU A 412 -32.85 4.64 16.24
CA GLU A 412 -31.62 4.06 15.69
C GLU A 412 -30.84 3.24 16.72
N ARG A 413 -30.58 3.81 17.90
CA ARG A 413 -29.93 3.06 18.98
C ARG A 413 -30.70 1.78 19.33
N ARG A 414 -32.03 1.80 19.29
CA ARG A 414 -32.87 0.62 19.52
C ARG A 414 -32.85 -0.35 18.34
N SER A 415 -32.81 0.12 17.09
CA SER A 415 -32.72 -0.72 15.90
C SER A 415 -31.39 -1.46 15.83
N ILE A 416 -30.26 -0.77 16.04
CA ILE A 416 -28.92 -1.38 16.09
C ILE A 416 -28.84 -2.44 17.18
N CYS A 417 -29.34 -2.14 18.39
CA CYS A 417 -29.40 -3.12 19.49
C CYS A 417 -30.35 -4.30 19.18
N SER A 418 -31.46 -4.07 18.46
CA SER A 418 -32.42 -5.15 18.12
C SER A 418 -31.91 -6.07 17.02
N SER A 419 -31.17 -5.53 16.05
CA SER A 419 -30.52 -6.31 14.98
C SER A 419 -29.37 -7.16 15.55
N ALA A 420 -28.55 -6.58 16.44
CA ALA A 420 -27.51 -7.31 17.16
C ALA A 420 -28.09 -8.43 18.04
N ARG A 421 -29.24 -8.22 18.69
CA ARG A 421 -29.94 -9.27 19.48
C ARG A 421 -30.49 -10.40 18.60
N ARG A 422 -30.95 -10.11 17.37
CA ARG A 422 -31.43 -11.14 16.43
C ARG A 422 -30.30 -11.99 15.85
N ALA A 423 -29.13 -11.43 15.71
CA ALA A 423 -27.95 -12.13 15.20
C ALA A 423 -27.21 -12.98 16.26
N LEU A 424 -27.56 -12.81 17.56
CA LEU A 424 -26.91 -13.51 18.68
C LEU A 424 -27.96 -14.32 19.49
N PRO A 425 -28.33 -15.54 19.08
CA PRO A 425 -29.35 -16.34 19.74
C PRO A 425 -28.98 -16.86 21.14
N CYS A 426 -27.77 -16.61 21.63
CA CYS A 426 -27.25 -17.16 22.90
C CYS A 426 -27.17 -16.18 24.08
N CYS A 427 -27.74 -14.96 24.00
CA CYS A 427 -27.62 -13.97 25.08
C CYS A 427 -28.85 -13.87 26.02
N ASP A 428 -29.58 -14.96 26.24
CA ASP A 428 -30.77 -14.97 27.09
C ASP A 428 -30.50 -15.02 28.60
N ARG A 429 -29.25 -14.87 29.04
CA ARG A 429 -28.92 -14.77 30.47
C ARG A 429 -28.07 -13.54 30.77
N GLY A 430 -28.71 -12.37 30.86
CA GLY A 430 -28.00 -11.17 31.32
C GLY A 430 -28.57 -9.85 30.84
N GLU A 431 -29.88 -9.67 30.82
CA GLU A 431 -30.53 -8.42 30.35
C GLU A 431 -30.10 -7.15 31.09
N ALA A 432 -29.54 -7.24 32.26
CA ALA A 432 -29.17 -6.08 33.10
C ALA A 432 -27.74 -5.53 32.84
N ARG A 433 -26.87 -6.26 32.12
CA ARG A 433 -25.45 -5.86 31.93
C ARG A 433 -25.16 -5.19 30.59
N LEU A 434 -25.90 -5.49 29.53
CA LEU A 434 -25.66 -4.92 28.22
C LEU A 434 -26.04 -3.44 28.15
N ASP A 435 -27.15 -3.05 28.80
CA ASP A 435 -27.56 -1.64 28.87
C ASP A 435 -26.59 -0.77 29.67
N SER A 436 -25.88 -1.33 30.64
CA SER A 436 -24.90 -0.59 31.45
C SER A 436 -23.52 -0.44 30.75
N ILE A 437 -23.22 -1.32 29.78
CA ILE A 437 -21.93 -1.30 29.06
C ILE A 437 -22.01 -0.41 27.81
N LEU A 438 -23.17 -0.38 27.16
CA LEU A 438 -23.40 0.43 25.95
C LEU A 438 -23.85 1.86 26.25
N LEU A 439 -24.24 2.17 27.49
CA LEU A 439 -24.83 3.44 27.89
C LEU A 439 -23.95 4.31 28.80
N LYS A 440 -22.70 3.99 29.05
CA LYS A 440 -21.79 4.94 29.69
C LYS A 440 -21.17 5.84 28.61
N PRO A 441 -21.63 7.07 28.46
CA PRO A 441 -20.83 8.05 27.75
C PRO A 441 -19.61 8.36 28.62
N ASP A 442 -18.41 8.15 28.09
CA ASP A 442 -17.23 8.82 28.63
C ASP A 442 -17.47 10.33 28.44
N HIS A 443 -17.89 10.97 29.52
CA HIS A 443 -17.81 12.41 29.60
C HIS A 443 -16.32 12.79 29.46
N PRO A 444 -15.93 13.60 28.50
CA PRO A 444 -14.64 14.26 28.56
C PRO A 444 -14.69 15.14 29.80
N LYS A 445 -13.87 14.86 30.79
CA LYS A 445 -13.60 15.78 31.89
C LYS A 445 -13.15 17.07 31.24
N SER A 446 -13.95 18.10 31.39
CA SER A 446 -13.59 19.47 31.07
C SER A 446 -12.30 19.79 31.82
N VAL A 447 -11.19 19.82 31.11
CA VAL A 447 -9.97 20.46 31.59
C VAL A 447 -10.31 21.95 31.63
N ARG A 448 -10.57 22.47 32.82
CA ARG A 448 -10.58 23.92 33.08
C ARG A 448 -9.20 24.40 32.68
N ALA A 449 -9.13 25.22 31.63
CA ALA A 449 -7.97 26.02 31.33
C ALA A 449 -7.85 27.04 32.47
N GLU A 450 -6.79 26.96 33.25
CA GLU A 450 -6.36 28.07 34.09
C GLU A 450 -5.88 29.21 33.20
N PRO A 451 -6.19 30.47 33.53
CA PRO A 451 -5.73 31.60 32.72
C PRO A 451 -4.22 31.76 32.91
N VAL A 452 -3.50 31.71 31.80
CA VAL A 452 -2.08 32.10 31.75
C VAL A 452 -2.02 33.59 31.96
N GLU A 453 -1.49 34.05 33.10
CA GLU A 453 -1.14 35.41 33.37
C GLU A 453 -0.11 35.93 32.36
N ALA A 454 -0.40 37.07 31.77
CA ALA A 454 0.51 37.82 30.93
C ALA A 454 1.66 38.42 31.78
N PRO A 455 2.92 38.39 31.32
CA PRO A 455 3.99 39.06 32.03
C PRO A 455 3.90 40.60 31.79
N SER A 456 3.81 41.33 32.88
CA SER A 456 3.91 42.80 32.91
C SER A 456 5.34 43.29 32.58
N PRO A 457 5.47 44.46 31.94
CA PRO A 457 6.75 45.03 31.63
C PRO A 457 7.22 45.94 32.78
N ASN A 458 8.33 45.63 33.42
CA ASN A 458 9.24 46.67 33.97
C ASN A 458 10.47 46.03 34.63
N ALA A 459 11.62 46.41 34.18
CA ALA A 459 12.61 47.21 34.92
C ALA A 459 14.00 47.05 34.30
N SER A 460 14.41 48.12 33.78
CA SER A 460 15.73 48.55 33.38
C SER A 460 16.83 48.41 34.45
N ARG A 461 18.08 48.39 33.94
CA ARG A 461 19.36 48.78 34.57
C ARG A 461 20.23 47.68 35.18
N PHE A 462 21.37 47.52 34.60
CA PHE A 462 22.74 47.94 34.99
C PHE A 462 23.73 47.26 34.04
N LEU A 463 24.38 48.04 33.18
CA LEU A 463 25.76 48.54 33.24
C LEU A 463 26.84 47.48 33.53
N GLY A 464 27.74 47.28 32.55
CA GLY A 464 29.13 47.40 32.84
C GLY A 464 30.09 46.57 32.00
N HIS A 465 30.80 47.29 31.13
CA HIS A 465 32.16 47.06 30.70
C HIS A 465 32.57 45.84 29.83
N GLY A 466 32.97 46.17 28.62
CA GLY A 466 33.92 45.43 27.81
C GLY A 466 35.37 45.69 28.27
N PRO A 467 36.42 45.66 27.41
CA PRO A 467 36.73 44.72 26.33
C PRO A 467 38.17 44.13 26.46
N SER A 468 38.58 43.14 25.65
CA SER A 468 39.95 43.02 25.15
C SER A 468 40.04 41.79 24.23
N THR A 469 40.32 41.95 22.93
CA THR A 469 41.64 41.94 22.25
C THR A 469 42.45 40.64 22.34
N GLY A 470 42.81 40.10 21.19
CA GLY A 470 43.94 39.18 20.97
C GLY A 470 43.61 38.07 19.97
N SER A 471 43.75 38.17 18.67
CA SER A 471 44.95 38.04 17.80
C SER A 471 45.70 36.73 17.99
N GLY A 472 45.85 36.01 16.88
CA GLY A 472 46.89 34.98 16.63
C GLY A 472 46.36 33.84 15.81
N ARG A 473 46.46 33.83 14.59
CA ARG A 473 47.40 33.41 13.53
C ARG A 473 48.05 32.04 13.76
N THR A 474 47.96 31.24 12.67
CA THR A 474 48.85 30.22 12.09
C THR A 474 48.94 28.86 12.81
N ALA A 475 48.65 27.77 12.17
CA ALA A 475 49.27 27.08 11.06
C ALA A 475 48.23 26.10 10.41
#